data_3c61511871d68b0177567c39cbdbb7ab
#
_entry.id   3c61511871d68b0177567c39cbdbb7ab
#
_cell.length_a   1.000
_cell.length_b   1.000
_cell.length_c   1.000
_cell.angle_alpha   90.00
_cell.angle_beta   90.00
_cell.angle_gamma   90.00
#
_symmetry.space_group_name_H-M   'P 1'
#
loop_
_entity.id
_entity.type
_entity.pdbx_description
1 polymer ?
#
loop_
_entity_poly.entity_id
_entity_poly.type
_entity_poly.pdbx_seq_one_letter_code
_entity_poly.pdbx_strand_id
1 'polypeptide(L)'
;MKVAVVGSRNHLVMNLGDYLPEECDEIVSGGARGLDSCAAAYARKNNIKLTEVLPDYEKHGKNAPLIRNRQIVDYADMLIAFWDGKSGGTRFTINYARMLGMPIKIVPR
;
A
#
# COMPACT_ATOMS: atom_id res chain seq x y z
N MET A 1 -3.83 3.36 14.17
CA MET A 1 -3.66 2.20 13.28
C MET A 1 -2.95 2.62 12.02
N LYS A 2 -1.90 1.93 11.67
CA LYS A 2 -1.15 2.14 10.42
C LYS A 2 -1.76 1.29 9.32
N VAL A 3 -2.22 1.92 8.26
CA VAL A 3 -2.89 1.23 7.14
C VAL A 3 -2.02 1.31 5.90
N ALA A 4 -1.59 0.16 5.40
CA ALA A 4 -0.86 0.08 4.14
C ALA A 4 -1.85 0.13 2.98
N VAL A 5 -1.53 0.95 1.98
CA VAL A 5 -2.34 1.08 0.77
C VAL A 5 -1.46 0.73 -0.41
N VAL A 6 -1.79 -0.37 -1.09
CA VAL A 6 -1.04 -0.84 -2.26
C VAL A 6 -1.98 -1.08 -3.42
N GLY A 7 -1.44 -1.11 -4.64
CA GLY A 7 -2.25 -1.37 -5.80
C GLY A 7 -1.48 -1.35 -7.10
N SER A 8 -2.19 -1.68 -8.17
CA SER A 8 -1.65 -1.68 -9.52
C SER A 8 -1.32 -0.24 -9.95
N ARG A 9 -0.27 -0.10 -10.77
CA ARG A 9 0.26 1.21 -11.18
C ARG A 9 -0.76 2.15 -11.80
N ASN A 10 -1.71 1.62 -12.55
CA ASN A 10 -2.68 2.41 -13.29
C ASN A 10 -3.98 2.63 -12.52
N HIS A 11 -3.98 2.32 -11.24
CA HIS A 11 -5.17 2.40 -10.41
C HIS A 11 -5.24 3.77 -9.73
N LEU A 12 -6.24 4.56 -10.08
CA LEU A 12 -6.51 5.84 -9.44
C LEU A 12 -7.75 5.71 -8.56
N VAL A 13 -7.65 6.15 -7.32
CA VAL A 13 -8.75 6.08 -6.36
C VAL A 13 -9.04 7.49 -5.85
N MET A 14 -10.23 7.99 -6.17
CA MET A 14 -10.64 9.34 -5.79
C MET A 14 -11.29 9.38 -4.41
N ASN A 15 -11.77 8.26 -3.92
CA ASN A 15 -12.55 8.16 -2.68
C ASN A 15 -11.87 7.24 -1.66
N LEU A 16 -10.57 7.39 -1.50
CA LEU A 16 -9.79 6.51 -0.62
C LEU A 16 -10.35 6.45 0.81
N GLY A 17 -10.87 7.57 1.30
CA GLY A 17 -11.43 7.64 2.66
C GLY A 17 -12.57 6.66 2.90
N ASP A 18 -13.31 6.28 1.85
CA ASP A 18 -14.42 5.33 1.97
C ASP A 18 -13.94 3.92 2.34
N TYR A 19 -12.66 3.62 2.13
CA TYR A 19 -12.09 2.31 2.39
C TYR A 19 -11.30 2.26 3.70
N LEU A 20 -10.93 3.42 4.25
CA LEU A 20 -10.10 3.48 5.44
C LEU A 20 -10.93 3.32 6.72
N PRO A 21 -10.44 2.54 7.71
CA PRO A 21 -11.10 2.48 9.01
C PRO A 21 -10.95 3.81 9.75
N GLU A 22 -11.88 4.08 10.67
CA GLU A 22 -11.83 5.31 11.46
C GLU A 22 -10.55 5.42 12.29
N GLU A 23 -10.01 4.28 12.70
CA GLU A 23 -8.79 4.21 13.52
C GLU A 23 -7.52 4.51 12.73
N CYS A 24 -7.62 4.75 11.42
CA CYS A 24 -6.45 5.04 10.59
C CYS A 24 -5.87 6.40 10.96
N ASP A 25 -4.67 6.42 11.51
CA ASP A 25 -3.94 7.64 11.82
C ASP A 25 -2.65 7.76 11.01
N GLU A 26 -2.32 6.74 10.24
CA GLU A 26 -1.13 6.75 9.40
C GLU A 26 -1.36 5.91 8.16
N ILE A 27 -1.01 6.45 6.99
CA ILE A 27 -1.04 5.74 5.72
C ILE A 27 0.39 5.36 5.34
N VAL A 28 0.59 4.11 4.94
CA VAL A 28 1.89 3.59 4.51
C VAL A 28 1.79 3.22 3.05
N SER A 29 2.65 3.80 2.21
CA SER A 29 2.64 3.52 0.77
C SER A 29 4.05 3.43 0.21
N GLY A 30 4.16 3.07 -1.07
CA GLY A 30 5.45 2.88 -1.72
C GLY A 30 6.01 4.07 -2.45
N GLY A 31 5.30 5.20 -2.49
CA GLY A 31 5.76 6.40 -3.17
C GLY A 31 5.77 6.29 -4.70
N ALA A 32 5.09 5.30 -5.27
CA ALA A 32 5.03 5.14 -6.72
C ALA A 32 3.93 6.01 -7.33
N ARG A 33 3.80 5.96 -8.65
CA ARG A 33 2.76 6.70 -9.37
C ARG A 33 1.39 6.03 -9.17
N GLY A 34 0.33 6.75 -9.55
CA GLY A 34 -1.02 6.21 -9.50
C GLY A 34 -1.56 6.16 -8.08
N LEU A 35 -1.86 4.97 -7.58
CA LEU A 35 -2.48 4.80 -6.27
C LEU A 35 -1.67 5.43 -5.14
N ASP A 36 -0.34 5.28 -5.18
CA ASP A 36 0.51 5.86 -4.14
C ASP A 36 0.42 7.40 -4.13
N SER A 37 0.26 8.01 -5.32
CA SER A 37 0.03 9.45 -5.41
C SER A 37 -1.33 9.83 -4.83
N CYS A 38 -2.36 9.00 -5.04
CA CYS A 38 -3.68 9.21 -4.45
C CYS A 38 -3.63 9.13 -2.93
N ALA A 39 -2.88 8.15 -2.41
CA ALA A 39 -2.71 7.99 -0.97
C ALA A 39 -2.02 9.19 -0.34
N ALA A 40 -0.97 9.69 -0.99
CA ALA A 40 -0.24 10.87 -0.51
C ALA A 40 -1.13 12.11 -0.51
N ALA A 41 -1.90 12.32 -1.59
CA ALA A 41 -2.80 13.47 -1.69
C ALA A 41 -3.88 13.40 -0.61
N TYR A 42 -4.46 12.23 -0.38
CA TYR A 42 -5.48 12.04 0.65
C TYR A 42 -4.92 12.31 2.05
N ALA A 43 -3.76 11.76 2.35
CA ALA A 43 -3.12 11.94 3.65
C ALA A 43 -2.84 13.43 3.92
N ARG A 44 -2.33 14.13 2.91
CA ARG A 44 -2.01 15.56 3.02
C ARG A 44 -3.27 16.38 3.26
N LYS A 45 -4.34 16.09 2.52
CA LYS A 45 -5.60 16.82 2.61
C LYS A 45 -6.27 16.63 3.97
N ASN A 46 -6.12 15.46 4.58
CA ASN A 46 -6.82 15.11 5.81
C ASN A 46 -5.93 15.12 7.04
N ASN A 47 -4.72 15.65 6.93
CA ASN A 47 -3.75 15.75 8.02
C ASN A 47 -3.45 14.39 8.66
N ILE A 48 -3.38 13.35 7.83
CA ILE A 48 -3.00 12.01 8.25
C ILE A 48 -1.51 11.83 7.98
N LYS A 49 -0.79 11.23 8.92
CA LYS A 49 0.63 10.94 8.73
C LYS A 49 0.81 10.01 7.52
N LEU A 50 1.78 10.35 6.66
CA LEU A 50 2.14 9.54 5.51
C LEU A 50 3.55 9.01 5.69
N THR A 51 3.71 7.70 5.57
CA THR A 51 5.01 7.05 5.55
C THR A 51 5.20 6.38 4.21
N GLU A 52 6.21 6.82 3.47
CA GLU A 52 6.53 6.24 2.17
C GLU A 52 7.77 5.38 2.28
N VAL A 53 7.65 4.11 1.88
CA VAL A 53 8.77 3.17 1.87
C VAL A 53 9.22 3.01 0.43
N LEU A 54 10.34 3.64 0.10
CA LEU A 54 10.85 3.64 -1.27
C LEU A 54 11.71 2.40 -1.53
N PRO A 55 11.69 1.88 -2.77
CA PRO A 55 12.55 0.75 -3.10
C PRO A 55 14.00 1.18 -3.14
N ASP A 56 14.87 0.37 -2.54
CA ASP A 56 16.31 0.63 -2.51
C ASP A 56 17.00 -0.21 -3.59
N TYR A 57 17.06 0.34 -4.79
CA TYR A 57 17.63 -0.37 -5.94
C TYR A 57 19.14 -0.60 -5.80
N GLU A 58 19.84 0.28 -5.11
CA GLU A 58 21.28 0.11 -4.88
C GLU A 58 21.56 -1.14 -4.05
N LYS A 59 20.75 -1.35 -3.01
CA LYS A 59 20.93 -2.48 -2.09
C LYS A 59 20.33 -3.78 -2.62
N HIS A 60 19.18 -3.70 -3.30
CA HIS A 60 18.39 -4.89 -3.64
C HIS A 60 18.26 -5.13 -5.14
N GLY A 61 18.76 -4.24 -5.99
CA GLY A 61 18.68 -4.39 -7.43
C GLY A 61 17.24 -4.50 -7.92
N LYS A 62 16.99 -5.41 -8.84
CA LYS A 62 15.67 -5.59 -9.44
C LYS A 62 14.63 -6.15 -8.49
N ASN A 63 15.05 -6.70 -7.34
CA ASN A 63 14.13 -7.21 -6.32
C ASN A 63 13.65 -6.12 -5.37
N ALA A 64 14.15 -4.90 -5.50
CA ALA A 64 13.84 -3.80 -4.60
C ALA A 64 12.34 -3.54 -4.42
N PRO A 65 11.51 -3.54 -5.49
CA PRO A 65 10.08 -3.32 -5.29
C PRO A 65 9.40 -4.38 -4.42
N LEU A 66 9.77 -5.64 -4.56
CA LEU A 66 9.17 -6.72 -3.77
C LEU A 66 9.63 -6.66 -2.31
N ILE A 67 10.90 -6.35 -2.10
CA ILE A 67 11.44 -6.20 -0.74
C ILE A 67 10.77 -5.00 -0.05
N ARG A 68 10.61 -3.89 -0.76
CA ARG A 68 9.90 -2.72 -0.26
C ARG A 68 8.46 -3.06 0.14
N ASN A 69 7.76 -3.88 -0.66
CA ASN A 69 6.39 -4.29 -0.35
C ASN A 69 6.32 -5.09 0.94
N ARG A 70 7.31 -5.95 1.20
CA ARG A 70 7.40 -6.67 2.47
C ARG A 70 7.62 -5.71 3.64
N GLN A 71 8.48 -4.71 3.45
CA GLN A 71 8.74 -3.70 4.48
C GLN A 71 7.47 -2.91 4.82
N ILE A 72 6.66 -2.58 3.81
CA ILE A 72 5.38 -1.90 4.01
C ILE A 72 4.47 -2.76 4.89
N VAL A 73 4.33 -4.03 4.56
CA VAL A 73 3.46 -4.95 5.32
C VAL A 73 3.98 -5.13 6.74
N ASP A 74 5.30 -5.32 6.90
CA ASP A 74 5.89 -5.52 8.22
C ASP A 74 5.65 -4.33 9.16
N TYR A 75 5.57 -3.14 8.60
CA TYR A 75 5.39 -1.91 9.37
C TYR A 75 3.92 -1.62 9.71
N ALA A 76 3.00 -2.04 8.86
CA ALA A 76 1.58 -1.67 8.96
C ALA A 76 0.79 -2.62 9.85
N ASP A 77 -0.41 -2.19 10.24
CA ASP A 77 -1.33 -3.00 11.03
C ASP A 77 -2.42 -3.64 10.16
N MET A 78 -2.66 -3.09 8.98
CA MET A 78 -3.69 -3.54 8.06
C MET A 78 -3.27 -3.23 6.63
N LEU A 79 -3.72 -4.05 5.68
CA LEU A 79 -3.45 -3.85 4.26
C LEU A 79 -4.77 -3.63 3.50
N ILE A 80 -4.80 -2.57 2.68
CA ILE A 80 -5.84 -2.38 1.69
C ILE A 80 -5.17 -2.48 0.32
N ALA A 81 -5.61 -3.45 -0.48
CA ALA A 81 -5.02 -3.71 -1.80
C ALA A 81 -6.06 -3.45 -2.89
N PHE A 82 -5.76 -2.50 -3.76
CA PHE A 82 -6.56 -2.21 -4.96
C PHE A 82 -5.97 -3.03 -6.11
N TRP A 83 -6.58 -4.16 -6.40
CA TRP A 83 -5.97 -5.16 -7.26
C TRP A 83 -6.83 -5.50 -8.47
N ASP A 84 -6.18 -5.52 -9.64
CA ASP A 84 -6.82 -5.85 -10.90
C ASP A 84 -6.94 -7.37 -11.15
N GLY A 85 -6.48 -8.19 -10.21
CA GLY A 85 -6.47 -9.64 -10.34
C GLY A 85 -5.29 -10.18 -11.16
N LYS A 86 -4.44 -9.31 -11.68
CA LYS A 86 -3.34 -9.70 -12.58
C LYS A 86 -1.97 -9.26 -12.10
N SER A 87 -1.87 -8.07 -11.49
CA SER A 87 -0.58 -7.51 -11.06
C SER A 87 0.14 -8.44 -10.10
N GLY A 88 1.35 -8.87 -10.48
CA GLY A 88 2.16 -9.80 -9.68
C GLY A 88 2.69 -9.17 -8.40
N GLY A 89 3.05 -7.89 -8.43
CA GLY A 89 3.54 -7.21 -7.25
C GLY A 89 2.49 -7.09 -6.17
N THR A 90 1.26 -6.75 -6.56
CA THR A 90 0.15 -6.67 -5.62
C THR A 90 -0.21 -8.05 -5.07
N ARG A 91 -0.21 -9.07 -5.92
CA ARG A 91 -0.46 -10.46 -5.49
C ARG A 91 0.57 -10.89 -4.46
N PHE A 92 1.84 -10.61 -4.72
CA PHE A 92 2.93 -10.95 -3.79
C PHE A 92 2.69 -10.29 -2.42
N THR A 93 2.32 -9.02 -2.41
CA THR A 93 2.07 -8.27 -1.19
C THR A 93 0.88 -8.85 -0.41
N ILE A 94 -0.21 -9.16 -1.12
CA ILE A 94 -1.39 -9.78 -0.51
C ILE A 94 -1.03 -11.12 0.13
N ASN A 95 -0.28 -11.96 -0.59
CA ASN A 95 0.09 -13.28 -0.09
C ASN A 95 1.01 -13.18 1.12
N TYR A 96 1.93 -12.23 1.12
CA TYR A 96 2.82 -12.03 2.26
C TYR A 96 2.03 -11.57 3.49
N ALA A 97 1.12 -10.62 3.32
CA ALA A 97 0.28 -10.15 4.44
C ALA A 97 -0.62 -11.27 4.97
N ARG A 98 -1.15 -12.10 4.07
CA ARG A 98 -1.99 -13.24 4.46
C ARG A 98 -1.19 -14.25 5.27
N MET A 99 0.05 -14.50 4.89
CA MET A 99 0.93 -15.40 5.62
C MET A 99 1.19 -14.92 7.05
N LEU A 100 1.24 -13.60 7.26
CA LEU A 100 1.44 -13.02 8.59
C LEU A 100 0.15 -12.92 9.42
N GLY A 101 -1.00 -13.29 8.85
CA GLY A 101 -2.29 -13.17 9.54
C GLY A 101 -2.80 -11.74 9.64
N MET A 102 -2.31 -10.84 8.80
CA MET A 102 -2.71 -9.44 8.82
C MET A 102 -4.12 -9.26 8.27
N PRO A 103 -4.94 -8.35 8.85
CA PRO A 103 -6.22 -7.98 8.24
C PRO A 103 -6.00 -7.39 6.85
N ILE A 104 -6.72 -7.91 5.86
CA ILE A 104 -6.59 -7.49 4.46
C ILE A 104 -7.95 -7.16 3.90
N LYS A 105 -8.03 -6.02 3.20
CA LYS A 105 -9.18 -5.67 2.40
C LYS A 105 -8.73 -5.60 0.95
N ILE A 106 -9.29 -6.44 0.09
CA ILE A 106 -9.00 -6.42 -1.34
C ILE A 106 -10.13 -5.71 -2.04
N VAL A 107 -9.79 -4.65 -2.76
CA VAL A 107 -10.74 -3.88 -3.56
C VAL A 107 -10.51 -4.27 -5.02
N PRO A 108 -11.44 -4.99 -5.63
CA PRO A 108 -11.27 -5.43 -7.01
C PRO A 108 -11.44 -4.27 -7.98
N ARG A 109 -10.95 -4.49 -9.18
CA ARG A 109 -11.03 -3.51 -10.21
C ARG A 109 -11.62 -4.09 -11.48
#